data_3c9eb84d035b4e215db004169e085a3f
#
_entry.id   3c9eb84d035b4e215db004169e085a3f
#
_cell.length_a   1.000
_cell.length_b   1.000
_cell.length_c   1.000
_cell.angle_alpha   90.00
_cell.angle_beta   90.00
_cell.angle_gamma   90.00
#
_symmetry.space_group_name_H-M   'P 1'
#
loop_
_entity.id
_entity.type
_entity.pdbx_description
1 polymer ?
#
loop_
_entity_poly.entity_id
_entity_poly.type
_entity_poly.pdbx_seq_one_letter_code
_entity_poly.pdbx_strand_id
1 'polypeptide(L)'
;MRLKHKDLLCIHDLTTEEVLLILDVAKKLKKMQKLGVPHEFCKGKTLAMMFSKASTRTRVSFETGFHQLGGHAIYLSDRDSQIGRGEPIRDTARVLSRMVDGIMIRTFSNDSVIELAEYASIPVINGLTDLLHPCQALTDLLTIEEQLGSLKGRKLVYVGDGNNMAHSLMYACAKVGMDMVCASPKGYQPDPAVLKQAQEDAALTGCTVSVEEDIFKAVKGADVLYTDVWTSMGQEAEREIRLKALHDYQINSELLKAANPGAIVLHCLPAHRGEEITEEVLEGPQSFVWDQAENRLHTQKAIMVLLMSDAEL
;
A
#
# COMPACT_ATOMS: atom_id res chain seq x y z
N MET A 1 -6.79 -14.86 16.53
CA MET A 1 -7.43 -13.99 15.53
C MET A 1 -6.68 -14.16 14.20
N ARG A 2 -7.32 -14.50 13.08
CA ARG A 2 -6.65 -14.73 11.77
C ARG A 2 -7.49 -14.14 10.65
N LEU A 3 -6.87 -13.80 9.53
CA LEU A 3 -7.56 -13.57 8.27
C LEU A 3 -8.15 -14.91 7.78
N LYS A 4 -9.27 -14.87 7.08
CA LYS A 4 -9.86 -16.03 6.41
C LYS A 4 -9.03 -16.47 5.20
N HIS A 5 -8.39 -15.51 4.55
CA HIS A 5 -7.50 -15.72 3.42
C HIS A 5 -6.11 -16.16 3.90
N LYS A 6 -5.52 -17.13 3.18
CA LYS A 6 -4.14 -17.56 3.40
C LYS A 6 -3.13 -16.46 3.07
N ASP A 7 -3.43 -15.63 2.07
CA ASP A 7 -2.53 -14.69 1.43
C ASP A 7 -3.07 -13.25 1.52
N LEU A 8 -2.20 -12.27 1.32
CA LEU A 8 -2.56 -10.88 1.04
C LEU A 8 -2.00 -10.48 -0.33
N LEU A 9 -2.76 -10.70 -1.40
CA LEU A 9 -2.36 -10.35 -2.78
C LEU A 9 -3.00 -9.05 -3.23
N CYS A 10 -4.28 -8.86 -2.95
CA CYS A 10 -5.09 -7.71 -3.31
C CYS A 10 -6.06 -7.36 -2.17
N ILE A 11 -6.33 -6.07 -1.97
CA ILE A 11 -7.33 -5.62 -0.96
C ILE A 11 -8.76 -5.96 -1.41
N HIS A 12 -9.01 -6.04 -2.72
CA HIS A 12 -10.31 -6.46 -3.24
C HIS A 12 -10.77 -7.81 -2.68
N ASP A 13 -9.83 -8.73 -2.45
CA ASP A 13 -10.11 -10.08 -1.94
C ASP A 13 -10.53 -10.08 -0.45
N LEU A 14 -10.17 -9.05 0.31
CA LEU A 14 -10.50 -8.94 1.72
C LEU A 14 -11.94 -8.46 1.94
N THR A 15 -12.53 -8.89 3.07
CA THR A 15 -13.77 -8.28 3.55
C THR A 15 -13.50 -6.96 4.28
N THR A 16 -14.54 -6.14 4.48
CA THR A 16 -14.46 -4.93 5.31
C THR A 16 -13.95 -5.25 6.71
N GLU A 17 -14.46 -6.33 7.31
CA GLU A 17 -14.07 -6.77 8.66
C GLU A 17 -12.59 -7.16 8.73
N GLU A 18 -12.05 -7.79 7.69
CA GLU A 18 -10.64 -8.14 7.62
C GLU A 18 -9.74 -6.91 7.49
N VAL A 19 -10.15 -5.93 6.68
CA VAL A 19 -9.44 -4.64 6.59
C VAL A 19 -9.42 -3.96 7.95
N LEU A 20 -10.57 -3.81 8.60
CA LEU A 20 -10.68 -3.19 9.94
C LEU A 20 -9.89 -3.97 11.00
N LEU A 21 -9.87 -5.30 10.93
CA LEU A 21 -9.07 -6.14 11.81
C LEU A 21 -7.57 -5.87 11.66
N ILE A 22 -7.08 -5.71 10.43
CA ILE A 22 -5.67 -5.36 10.18
C ILE A 22 -5.34 -4.01 10.84
N LEU A 23 -6.22 -3.00 10.69
CA LEU A 23 -6.00 -1.69 11.30
C LEU A 23 -6.01 -1.75 12.83
N ASP A 24 -6.94 -2.50 13.43
CA ASP A 24 -7.03 -2.65 14.88
C ASP A 24 -5.81 -3.35 15.48
N VAL A 25 -5.34 -4.42 14.83
CA VAL A 25 -4.12 -5.12 15.24
C VAL A 25 -2.89 -4.21 15.07
N ALA A 26 -2.82 -3.43 13.99
CA ALA A 26 -1.73 -2.47 13.78
C ALA A 26 -1.67 -1.41 14.89
N LYS A 27 -2.82 -0.85 15.29
CA LYS A 27 -2.92 0.11 16.41
C LYS A 27 -2.45 -0.52 17.74
N LYS A 28 -2.86 -1.76 18.02
CA LYS A 28 -2.42 -2.50 19.21
C LYS A 28 -0.91 -2.71 19.23
N LEU A 29 -0.34 -3.21 18.11
CA LEU A 29 1.10 -3.46 17.99
C LEU A 29 1.93 -2.16 18.05
N LYS A 30 1.44 -1.07 17.46
CA LYS A 30 2.01 0.28 17.58
C LYS A 30 2.07 0.73 19.04
N LYS A 31 0.96 0.57 19.77
CA LYS A 31 0.87 0.90 21.19
C LYS A 31 1.83 0.05 22.05
N MET A 32 1.86 -1.26 21.82
CA MET A 32 2.78 -2.16 22.53
C MET A 32 4.24 -1.74 22.34
N GLN A 33 4.63 -1.45 21.11
CA GLN A 33 5.99 -1.00 20.80
C GLN A 33 6.33 0.33 21.51
N LYS A 34 5.42 1.34 21.42
CA LYS A 34 5.67 2.65 22.07
C LYS A 34 5.76 2.55 23.60
N LEU A 35 5.11 1.55 24.20
CA LEU A 35 5.16 1.27 25.64
C LEU A 35 6.29 0.30 26.05
N GLY A 36 7.10 -0.18 25.11
CA GLY A 36 8.15 -1.16 25.38
C GLY A 36 7.61 -2.56 25.78
N VAL A 37 6.35 -2.87 25.47
CA VAL A 37 5.75 -4.17 25.77
C VAL A 37 6.22 -5.20 24.75
N PRO A 38 6.83 -6.33 25.18
CA PRO A 38 7.21 -7.41 24.27
C PRO A 38 6.02 -7.98 23.50
N HIS A 39 6.21 -8.26 22.21
CA HIS A 39 5.15 -8.74 21.32
C HIS A 39 5.69 -9.75 20.29
N GLU A 40 6.39 -10.77 20.76
CA GLU A 40 7.05 -11.81 19.98
C GLU A 40 6.08 -12.87 19.39
N PHE A 41 4.99 -12.43 18.72
CA PHE A 41 3.92 -13.30 18.20
C PHE A 41 4.35 -14.23 17.06
N CYS A 42 5.50 -13.97 16.43
CA CYS A 42 6.08 -14.82 15.38
C CYS A 42 7.39 -15.48 15.82
N LYS A 43 7.57 -15.72 17.12
CA LYS A 43 8.79 -16.32 17.67
C LYS A 43 9.10 -17.68 17.00
N GLY A 44 10.33 -17.80 16.51
CA GLY A 44 10.84 -19.02 15.86
C GLY A 44 10.40 -19.18 14.41
N LYS A 45 9.66 -18.22 13.83
CA LYS A 45 9.23 -18.23 12.43
C LYS A 45 10.22 -17.50 11.53
N THR A 46 10.23 -17.90 10.25
CA THR A 46 11.08 -17.31 9.22
C THR A 46 10.23 -16.74 8.08
N LEU A 47 10.52 -15.51 7.66
CA LEU A 47 9.93 -14.83 6.51
C LEU A 47 10.95 -14.72 5.38
N ALA A 48 10.67 -15.27 4.20
CA ALA A 48 11.45 -15.00 3.00
C ALA A 48 10.96 -13.69 2.36
N MET A 49 11.85 -12.74 2.14
CA MET A 49 11.56 -11.46 1.50
C MET A 49 12.19 -11.41 0.11
N MET A 50 11.39 -11.62 -0.94
CA MET A 50 11.82 -11.67 -2.34
C MET A 50 11.73 -10.28 -2.98
N PHE A 51 12.82 -9.80 -3.57
CA PHE A 51 12.90 -8.46 -4.16
C PHE A 51 13.47 -8.49 -5.58
N SER A 52 12.62 -8.18 -6.57
CA SER A 52 13.02 -7.81 -7.94
C SER A 52 13.19 -6.29 -8.09
N LYS A 53 12.45 -5.51 -7.27
CA LYS A 53 12.54 -4.04 -7.19
C LYS A 53 13.09 -3.60 -5.84
N ALA A 54 14.15 -2.79 -5.84
CA ALA A 54 14.72 -2.25 -4.62
C ALA A 54 13.72 -1.37 -3.84
N SER A 55 13.77 -1.41 -2.51
CA SER A 55 13.00 -0.52 -1.64
C SER A 55 13.58 -0.50 -0.24
N THR A 56 14.02 0.67 0.21
CA THR A 56 14.48 0.88 1.58
C THR A 56 13.32 0.72 2.57
N ARG A 57 12.20 1.40 2.33
CA ARG A 57 11.03 1.39 3.23
C ARG A 57 10.43 0.00 3.40
N THR A 58 10.17 -0.71 2.30
CA THR A 58 9.61 -2.06 2.36
C THR A 58 10.57 -3.03 3.05
N ARG A 59 11.87 -2.99 2.71
CA ARG A 59 12.86 -3.85 3.35
C ARG A 59 12.94 -3.59 4.85
N VAL A 60 13.20 -2.35 5.23
CA VAL A 60 13.39 -2.00 6.65
C VAL A 60 12.13 -2.29 7.47
N SER A 61 10.93 -1.94 6.97
CA SER A 61 9.69 -2.15 7.73
C SER A 61 9.33 -3.63 7.91
N PHE A 62 9.51 -4.48 6.90
CA PHE A 62 9.30 -5.92 7.05
C PHE A 62 10.38 -6.58 7.93
N GLU A 63 11.66 -6.31 7.66
CA GLU A 63 12.78 -6.91 8.38
C GLU A 63 12.76 -6.53 9.86
N THR A 64 12.65 -5.23 10.17
CA THR A 64 12.52 -4.73 11.55
C THR A 64 11.23 -5.22 12.21
N GLY A 65 10.11 -5.14 11.49
CA GLY A 65 8.81 -5.58 12.02
C GLY A 65 8.80 -7.05 12.38
N PHE A 66 9.35 -7.90 11.53
CA PHE A 66 9.40 -9.34 11.80
C PHE A 66 10.38 -9.69 12.92
N HIS A 67 11.51 -8.97 13.02
CA HIS A 67 12.41 -9.08 14.16
C HIS A 67 11.72 -8.70 15.49
N GLN A 68 10.96 -7.61 15.52
CA GLN A 68 10.21 -7.19 16.72
C GLN A 68 9.11 -8.19 17.10
N LEU A 69 8.59 -8.96 16.13
CA LEU A 69 7.66 -10.07 16.37
C LEU A 69 8.35 -11.38 16.81
N GLY A 70 9.68 -11.37 17.04
CA GLY A 70 10.46 -12.54 17.47
C GLY A 70 10.82 -13.49 16.33
N GLY A 71 10.55 -13.13 15.09
CA GLY A 71 10.88 -13.90 13.90
C GLY A 71 12.22 -13.52 13.27
N HIS A 72 12.60 -14.25 12.22
CA HIS A 72 13.77 -14.00 11.41
C HIS A 72 13.37 -13.76 9.94
N ALA A 73 13.83 -12.66 9.34
CA ALA A 73 13.59 -12.33 7.94
C ALA A 73 14.84 -12.58 7.10
N ILE A 74 14.66 -13.27 5.95
CA ILE A 74 15.72 -13.54 4.98
C ILE A 74 15.50 -12.67 3.76
N TYR A 75 16.46 -11.81 3.41
CA TYR A 75 16.42 -11.00 2.22
C TYR A 75 16.92 -11.79 1.02
N LEU A 76 16.09 -11.92 0.00
CA LEU A 76 16.39 -12.61 -1.26
C LEU A 76 16.25 -11.61 -2.43
N SER A 77 17.38 -11.25 -3.03
CA SER A 77 17.40 -10.45 -4.26
C SER A 77 17.40 -11.37 -5.49
N ASP A 78 16.75 -10.96 -6.57
CA ASP A 78 16.82 -11.70 -7.85
C ASP A 78 18.25 -11.89 -8.34
N ARG A 79 19.15 -10.95 -8.01
CA ARG A 79 20.57 -11.05 -8.37
C ARG A 79 21.29 -12.20 -7.68
N ASP A 80 20.82 -12.58 -6.47
CA ASP A 80 21.42 -13.57 -5.60
C ASP A 80 20.59 -14.86 -5.50
N SER A 81 19.48 -14.95 -6.26
CA SER A 81 18.56 -16.09 -6.27
C SER A 81 18.51 -16.78 -7.64
N GLN A 82 17.98 -18.00 -7.66
CA GLN A 82 17.83 -18.76 -8.91
C GLN A 82 16.70 -18.20 -9.80
N ILE A 83 15.76 -17.41 -9.26
CA ILE A 83 14.70 -16.74 -10.01
C ILE A 83 15.32 -15.83 -11.07
N GLY A 84 16.32 -15.03 -10.70
CA GLY A 84 17.07 -14.20 -11.64
C GLY A 84 17.87 -14.99 -12.71
N ARG A 85 17.93 -16.32 -12.56
CA ARG A 85 18.57 -17.26 -13.49
C ARG A 85 17.59 -18.12 -14.27
N GLY A 86 16.28 -17.84 -14.17
CA GLY A 86 15.23 -18.51 -14.95
C GLY A 86 14.58 -19.71 -14.26
N GLU A 87 14.73 -19.87 -12.92
CA GLU A 87 13.93 -20.86 -12.19
C GLU A 87 12.45 -20.46 -12.23
N PRO A 88 11.53 -21.39 -12.60
CA PRO A 88 10.10 -21.09 -12.57
C PRO A 88 9.63 -20.68 -11.18
N ILE A 89 8.76 -19.67 -11.09
CA ILE A 89 8.27 -19.14 -9.81
C ILE A 89 7.58 -20.21 -8.95
N ARG A 90 6.87 -21.15 -9.59
CA ARG A 90 6.21 -22.28 -8.93
C ARG A 90 7.19 -23.24 -8.24
N ASP A 91 8.41 -23.40 -8.77
CA ASP A 91 9.41 -24.29 -8.17
C ASP A 91 10.01 -23.61 -6.93
N THR A 92 10.32 -22.33 -7.02
CA THR A 92 10.71 -21.50 -5.88
C THR A 92 9.62 -21.53 -4.78
N ALA A 93 8.33 -21.40 -5.15
CA ALA A 93 7.21 -21.48 -4.20
C ALA A 93 7.21 -22.78 -3.41
N ARG A 94 7.39 -23.92 -4.11
CA ARG A 94 7.40 -25.25 -3.50
C ARG A 94 8.61 -25.48 -2.60
N VAL A 95 9.77 -24.96 -2.98
CA VAL A 95 11.01 -25.04 -2.18
C VAL A 95 10.88 -24.21 -0.92
N LEU A 96 10.52 -22.92 -1.04
CA LEU A 96 10.38 -22.01 0.10
C LEU A 96 9.32 -22.49 1.09
N SER A 97 8.20 -23.04 0.60
CA SER A 97 7.13 -23.60 1.46
C SER A 97 7.60 -24.71 2.41
N ARG A 98 8.77 -25.32 2.16
CA ARG A 98 9.34 -26.39 3.00
C ARG A 98 10.44 -25.88 3.92
N MET A 99 10.83 -24.62 3.81
CA MET A 99 11.98 -24.05 4.51
C MET A 99 11.62 -22.86 5.40
N VAL A 100 10.55 -22.10 5.05
CA VAL A 100 10.13 -20.89 5.75
C VAL A 100 8.64 -20.92 6.06
N ASP A 101 8.17 -19.95 6.86
CA ASP A 101 6.77 -19.88 7.34
C ASP A 101 5.90 -18.89 6.57
N GLY A 102 6.51 -18.04 5.76
CA GLY A 102 5.81 -17.06 4.92
C GLY A 102 6.73 -16.43 3.89
N ILE A 103 6.14 -15.87 2.84
CA ILE A 103 6.84 -15.20 1.77
C ILE A 103 6.28 -13.79 1.60
N MET A 104 7.13 -12.77 1.55
CA MET A 104 6.81 -11.45 1.02
C MET A 104 7.51 -11.29 -0.32
N ILE A 105 6.80 -10.82 -1.33
CA ILE A 105 7.36 -10.58 -2.66
C ILE A 105 7.10 -9.16 -3.14
N ARG A 106 8.15 -8.50 -3.64
CA ARG A 106 8.10 -7.20 -4.31
C ARG A 106 8.71 -7.33 -5.69
N THR A 107 7.87 -7.29 -6.71
CA THR A 107 8.25 -7.59 -8.11
C THR A 107 7.55 -6.65 -9.10
N PHE A 108 7.69 -6.92 -10.40
CA PHE A 108 7.01 -6.22 -11.48
C PHE A 108 5.65 -6.83 -11.78
N SER A 109 5.63 -8.11 -12.19
CA SER A 109 4.43 -8.81 -12.64
C SER A 109 3.51 -9.18 -11.47
N ASN A 110 2.23 -8.83 -11.60
CA ASN A 110 1.20 -9.28 -10.67
C ASN A 110 0.93 -10.79 -10.82
N ASP A 111 1.01 -11.32 -12.05
CA ASP A 111 0.81 -12.75 -12.32
C ASP A 111 1.86 -13.62 -11.61
N SER A 112 3.10 -13.13 -11.47
CA SER A 112 4.14 -13.82 -10.71
C SER A 112 3.78 -13.96 -9.23
N VAL A 113 3.09 -12.97 -8.65
CA VAL A 113 2.62 -13.04 -7.25
C VAL A 113 1.47 -14.02 -7.12
N ILE A 114 0.55 -14.04 -8.08
CA ILE A 114 -0.57 -14.99 -8.13
C ILE A 114 -0.04 -16.42 -8.27
N GLU A 115 0.88 -16.68 -9.23
CA GLU A 115 1.50 -17.99 -9.40
C GLU A 115 2.24 -18.44 -8.13
N LEU A 116 3.01 -17.55 -7.50
CA LEU A 116 3.70 -17.84 -6.24
C LEU A 116 2.72 -18.29 -5.16
N ALA A 117 1.60 -17.56 -4.99
CA ALA A 117 0.57 -17.87 -4.00
C ALA A 117 -0.18 -19.18 -4.29
N GLU A 118 -0.41 -19.49 -5.57
CA GLU A 118 -1.06 -20.75 -6.00
C GLU A 118 -0.23 -21.98 -5.61
N TYR A 119 1.09 -21.91 -5.81
CA TYR A 119 1.98 -23.04 -5.56
C TYR A 119 2.62 -23.08 -4.16
N ALA A 120 2.52 -21.99 -3.40
CA ALA A 120 2.97 -21.95 -2.01
C ALA A 120 1.91 -22.54 -1.07
N SER A 121 2.34 -23.39 -0.13
CA SER A 121 1.48 -23.90 0.96
C SER A 121 1.52 -22.99 2.21
N ILE A 122 2.35 -21.97 2.21
CA ILE A 122 2.53 -20.95 3.26
C ILE A 122 2.01 -19.60 2.79
N PRO A 123 1.71 -18.64 3.69
CA PRO A 123 1.23 -17.31 3.34
C PRO A 123 2.14 -16.54 2.39
N VAL A 124 1.54 -15.87 1.40
CA VAL A 124 2.21 -14.96 0.48
C VAL A 124 1.67 -13.53 0.67
N ILE A 125 2.58 -12.58 0.83
CA ILE A 125 2.27 -11.16 1.00
C ILE A 125 2.79 -10.38 -0.21
N ASN A 126 1.88 -9.71 -0.92
CA ASN A 126 2.22 -8.77 -1.99
C ASN A 126 2.84 -7.49 -1.39
N GLY A 127 4.15 -7.35 -1.47
CA GLY A 127 4.89 -6.17 -1.04
C GLY A 127 4.80 -4.99 -2.03
N LEU A 128 4.59 -5.28 -3.31
CA LEU A 128 4.28 -4.38 -4.43
C LEU A 128 4.39 -5.13 -5.76
N THR A 129 3.49 -4.82 -6.69
CA THR A 129 3.62 -5.11 -8.13
C THR A 129 3.40 -3.83 -8.94
N ASP A 130 3.51 -3.90 -10.27
CA ASP A 130 3.13 -2.79 -11.17
C ASP A 130 1.62 -2.50 -11.13
N LEU A 131 0.82 -3.47 -10.73
CA LEU A 131 -0.64 -3.33 -10.64
C LEU A 131 -1.11 -2.87 -9.25
N LEU A 132 -0.48 -3.34 -8.15
CA LEU A 132 -0.98 -3.19 -6.78
C LEU A 132 0.11 -2.90 -5.75
N HIS A 133 -0.26 -2.18 -4.68
CA HIS A 133 0.56 -1.97 -3.48
C HIS A 133 -0.29 -2.08 -2.19
N PRO A 134 -0.83 -3.27 -1.86
CA PRO A 134 -1.82 -3.42 -0.79
C PRO A 134 -1.30 -3.02 0.59
N CYS A 135 -0.05 -3.36 0.92
CA CYS A 135 0.56 -3.00 2.21
C CYS A 135 0.63 -1.48 2.44
N GLN A 136 0.84 -0.69 1.37
CA GLN A 136 0.83 0.76 1.47
C GLN A 136 -0.59 1.29 1.70
N ALA A 137 -1.56 0.89 0.88
CA ALA A 137 -2.91 1.42 0.99
C ALA A 137 -3.59 1.07 2.34
N LEU A 138 -3.32 -0.12 2.90
CA LEU A 138 -3.73 -0.45 4.28
C LEU A 138 -3.06 0.45 5.32
N THR A 139 -1.79 0.82 5.10
CA THR A 139 -1.07 1.76 5.96
C THR A 139 -1.65 3.17 5.87
N ASP A 140 -2.08 3.57 4.68
CA ASP A 140 -2.69 4.87 4.44
C ASP A 140 -4.01 5.00 5.20
N LEU A 141 -4.84 3.95 5.18
CA LEU A 141 -6.05 3.89 6.00
C LEU A 141 -5.76 4.07 7.49
N LEU A 142 -4.74 3.39 8.02
CA LEU A 142 -4.32 3.55 9.42
C LEU A 142 -3.95 5.01 9.72
N THR A 143 -3.17 5.63 8.84
CA THR A 143 -2.73 7.02 9.02
C THR A 143 -3.90 8.00 8.95
N ILE A 144 -4.81 7.81 7.99
CA ILE A 144 -6.02 8.62 7.87
C ILE A 144 -6.88 8.49 9.13
N GLU A 145 -7.09 7.28 9.63
CA GLU A 145 -7.87 7.06 10.86
C GLU A 145 -7.23 7.72 12.08
N GLU A 146 -5.90 7.65 12.23
CA GLU A 146 -5.17 8.31 13.32
C GLU A 146 -5.30 9.83 13.27
N GLN A 147 -5.26 10.44 12.08
CA GLN A 147 -5.28 11.88 11.92
C GLN A 147 -6.70 12.48 11.91
N LEU A 148 -7.67 11.77 11.32
CA LEU A 148 -9.03 12.29 11.12
C LEU A 148 -10.08 11.63 12.05
N GLY A 149 -9.69 10.63 12.83
CA GLY A 149 -10.54 9.95 13.82
C GLY A 149 -11.56 8.96 13.23
N SER A 150 -11.80 8.99 11.93
CA SER A 150 -12.73 8.07 11.25
C SER A 150 -12.36 7.92 9.78
N LEU A 151 -12.76 6.78 9.18
CA LEU A 151 -12.61 6.52 7.74
C LEU A 151 -13.92 6.75 7.00
N LYS A 152 -15.00 6.12 7.45
CA LYS A 152 -16.30 6.15 6.78
C LYS A 152 -16.81 7.58 6.56
N GLY A 153 -17.22 7.86 5.32
CA GLY A 153 -17.74 9.16 4.90
C GLY A 153 -16.67 10.22 4.61
N ARG A 154 -15.35 9.89 4.75
CA ARG A 154 -14.27 10.75 4.31
C ARG A 154 -14.08 10.66 2.80
N LYS A 155 -13.51 11.71 2.23
CA LYS A 155 -13.17 11.77 0.80
C LYS A 155 -11.66 11.86 0.61
N LEU A 156 -11.11 10.87 -0.11
CA LEU A 156 -9.73 10.88 -0.58
C LEU A 156 -9.69 11.27 -2.05
N VAL A 157 -8.78 12.17 -2.41
CA VAL A 157 -8.47 12.50 -3.80
C VAL A 157 -7.02 12.16 -4.08
N TYR A 158 -6.84 11.20 -4.99
CA TYR A 158 -5.52 10.87 -5.55
C TYR A 158 -5.30 11.75 -6.78
N VAL A 159 -4.15 12.41 -6.87
CA VAL A 159 -3.80 13.35 -7.95
C VAL A 159 -2.55 12.86 -8.66
N GLY A 160 -2.63 12.57 -9.95
CA GLY A 160 -1.50 12.16 -10.77
C GLY A 160 -1.75 10.97 -11.67
N ASP A 161 -0.74 10.09 -11.82
CA ASP A 161 -0.80 8.88 -12.64
C ASP A 161 -1.65 7.80 -11.96
N GLY A 162 -2.63 7.25 -12.67
CA GLY A 162 -3.50 6.17 -12.21
C GLY A 162 -2.77 4.82 -12.09
N ASN A 163 -1.72 4.79 -11.29
CA ASN A 163 -0.79 3.68 -11.11
C ASN A 163 -1.26 2.66 -10.03
N ASN A 164 -0.36 1.76 -9.63
CA ASN A 164 -0.62 0.75 -8.60
C ASN A 164 -1.06 1.32 -7.24
N MET A 165 -0.63 2.55 -6.90
CA MET A 165 -1.08 3.21 -5.68
C MET A 165 -2.54 3.65 -5.80
N ALA A 166 -2.90 4.31 -6.91
CA ALA A 166 -4.30 4.66 -7.19
C ALA A 166 -5.20 3.43 -7.15
N HIS A 167 -4.79 2.32 -7.79
CA HIS A 167 -5.51 1.05 -7.79
C HIS A 167 -5.76 0.52 -6.37
N SER A 168 -4.71 0.46 -5.56
CA SER A 168 -4.82 -0.08 -4.19
C SER A 168 -5.63 0.82 -3.26
N LEU A 169 -5.54 2.15 -3.43
CA LEU A 169 -6.35 3.10 -2.69
C LEU A 169 -7.83 3.02 -3.07
N MET A 170 -8.16 2.78 -4.36
CA MET A 170 -9.55 2.54 -4.80
C MET A 170 -10.18 1.39 -4.04
N TYR A 171 -9.51 0.24 -3.96
CA TYR A 171 -9.99 -0.90 -3.19
C TYR A 171 -10.05 -0.59 -1.69
N ALA A 172 -9.00 0.01 -1.13
CA ALA A 172 -8.92 0.30 0.30
C ALA A 172 -10.03 1.25 0.75
N CYS A 173 -10.25 2.36 0.04
CA CYS A 173 -11.33 3.31 0.32
C CYS A 173 -12.71 2.66 0.18
N ALA A 174 -12.92 1.89 -0.88
CA ALA A 174 -14.18 1.18 -1.11
C ALA A 174 -14.53 0.22 0.03
N LYS A 175 -13.55 -0.53 0.57
CA LYS A 175 -13.78 -1.49 1.68
C LYS A 175 -14.18 -0.81 2.98
N VAL A 176 -13.77 0.43 3.23
CA VAL A 176 -14.05 1.13 4.50
C VAL A 176 -15.12 2.22 4.41
N GLY A 177 -15.76 2.37 3.24
CA GLY A 177 -16.82 3.35 3.02
C GLY A 177 -16.31 4.79 2.91
N MET A 178 -15.11 4.99 2.36
CA MET A 178 -14.55 6.29 1.98
C MET A 178 -14.84 6.57 0.50
N ASP A 179 -15.28 7.79 0.19
CA ASP A 179 -15.31 8.25 -1.19
C ASP A 179 -13.89 8.42 -1.74
N MET A 180 -13.65 8.00 -2.99
CA MET A 180 -12.38 8.22 -3.66
C MET A 180 -12.55 8.76 -5.07
N VAL A 181 -11.76 9.78 -5.38
CA VAL A 181 -11.63 10.33 -6.74
C VAL A 181 -10.17 10.20 -7.18
N CYS A 182 -9.94 9.56 -8.32
CA CYS A 182 -8.65 9.59 -8.99
C CYS A 182 -8.65 10.74 -10.00
N ALA A 183 -7.92 11.81 -9.70
CA ALA A 183 -7.74 12.95 -10.58
C ALA A 183 -6.54 12.68 -11.50
N SER A 184 -6.81 12.27 -12.74
CA SER A 184 -5.79 11.85 -13.71
C SER A 184 -6.15 12.29 -15.14
N PRO A 185 -5.18 12.71 -15.97
CA PRO A 185 -5.43 13.06 -17.36
C PRO A 185 -5.72 11.83 -18.21
N LYS A 186 -6.31 12.04 -19.38
CA LYS A 186 -6.49 10.99 -20.38
C LYS A 186 -5.18 10.30 -20.72
N GLY A 187 -5.19 8.98 -20.79
CA GLY A 187 -4.02 8.15 -21.07
C GLY A 187 -3.21 7.79 -19.82
N TYR A 188 -3.52 8.39 -18.66
CA TYR A 188 -2.90 8.10 -17.36
C TYR A 188 -3.95 7.73 -16.30
N GLN A 189 -5.15 7.40 -16.73
CA GLN A 189 -6.24 6.96 -15.85
C GLN A 189 -5.99 5.54 -15.34
N PRO A 190 -6.57 5.16 -14.18
CA PRO A 190 -6.42 3.81 -13.65
C PRO A 190 -7.01 2.75 -14.57
N ASP A 191 -6.54 1.51 -14.39
CA ASP A 191 -7.04 0.35 -15.14
C ASP A 191 -8.57 0.26 -15.00
N PRO A 192 -9.31 0.19 -16.14
CA PRO A 192 -10.78 0.12 -16.12
C PRO A 192 -11.35 -1.09 -15.38
N ALA A 193 -10.63 -2.23 -15.37
CA ALA A 193 -11.07 -3.42 -14.65
C ALA A 193 -10.95 -3.20 -13.12
N VAL A 194 -9.87 -2.57 -12.67
CA VAL A 194 -9.68 -2.18 -11.26
C VAL A 194 -10.75 -1.18 -10.83
N LEU A 195 -10.99 -0.14 -11.64
CA LEU A 195 -12.03 0.85 -11.35
C LEU A 195 -13.40 0.20 -11.19
N LYS A 196 -13.77 -0.71 -12.10
CA LYS A 196 -15.04 -1.44 -12.04
C LYS A 196 -15.17 -2.27 -10.77
N GLN A 197 -14.15 -3.06 -10.43
CA GLN A 197 -14.15 -3.86 -9.21
C GLN A 197 -14.23 -3.00 -7.94
N ALA A 198 -13.51 -1.88 -7.90
CA ALA A 198 -13.58 -0.95 -6.78
C ALA A 198 -14.96 -0.29 -6.64
N GLN A 199 -15.66 -0.02 -7.76
CA GLN A 199 -17.04 0.47 -7.75
C GLN A 199 -18.03 -0.60 -7.24
N GLU A 200 -17.81 -1.88 -7.57
CA GLU A 200 -18.58 -2.99 -7.02
C GLU A 200 -18.39 -3.11 -5.50
N ASP A 201 -17.15 -3.01 -5.00
CA ASP A 201 -16.87 -2.97 -3.57
C ASP A 201 -17.50 -1.73 -2.88
N ALA A 202 -17.40 -0.56 -3.50
CA ALA A 202 -17.97 0.69 -3.00
C ALA A 202 -19.49 0.64 -2.84
N ALA A 203 -20.17 -0.03 -3.75
CA ALA A 203 -21.62 -0.24 -3.67
C ALA A 203 -22.05 -1.01 -2.40
N LEU A 204 -21.19 -1.92 -1.90
CA LEU A 204 -21.46 -2.68 -0.67
C LEU A 204 -21.34 -1.83 0.60
N THR A 205 -20.51 -0.80 0.58
CA THR A 205 -20.26 0.08 1.74
C THR A 205 -20.99 1.42 1.66
N GLY A 206 -21.58 1.73 0.49
CA GLY A 206 -22.35 2.94 0.24
C GLY A 206 -21.49 4.18 -0.05
N CYS A 207 -20.26 4.01 -0.49
CA CYS A 207 -19.38 5.09 -0.94
C CYS A 207 -19.24 5.10 -2.48
N THR A 208 -18.44 6.04 -2.99
CA THR A 208 -18.23 6.21 -4.43
C THR A 208 -16.75 6.15 -4.80
N VAL A 209 -16.43 5.51 -5.94
CA VAL A 209 -15.10 5.51 -6.54
C VAL A 209 -15.23 6.00 -7.98
N SER A 210 -14.50 7.05 -8.34
CA SER A 210 -14.62 7.71 -9.65
C SER A 210 -13.30 8.26 -10.15
N VAL A 211 -13.29 8.64 -11.44
CA VAL A 211 -12.18 9.33 -12.10
C VAL A 211 -12.65 10.72 -12.52
N GLU A 212 -11.82 11.71 -12.38
CA GLU A 212 -12.07 13.10 -12.79
C GLU A 212 -10.80 13.66 -13.46
N GLU A 213 -10.96 14.43 -14.52
CA GLU A 213 -9.82 15.09 -15.18
C GLU A 213 -9.52 16.46 -14.58
N ASP A 214 -10.53 17.18 -14.11
CA ASP A 214 -10.39 18.48 -13.47
C ASP A 214 -9.98 18.31 -11.99
N ILE A 215 -8.72 18.65 -11.70
CA ILE A 215 -8.16 18.50 -10.34
C ILE A 215 -8.87 19.40 -9.31
N PHE A 216 -9.26 20.62 -9.68
CA PHE A 216 -9.95 21.54 -8.77
C PHE A 216 -11.38 21.10 -8.47
N LYS A 217 -12.06 20.50 -9.45
CA LYS A 217 -13.34 19.85 -9.24
C LYS A 217 -13.21 18.60 -8.36
N ALA A 218 -12.17 17.81 -8.59
CA ALA A 218 -11.90 16.60 -7.82
C ALA A 218 -11.67 16.89 -6.34
N VAL A 219 -10.81 17.87 -6.01
CA VAL A 219 -10.39 18.15 -4.62
C VAL A 219 -11.44 18.89 -3.79
N LYS A 220 -12.49 19.41 -4.41
CA LYS A 220 -13.56 20.08 -3.66
C LYS A 220 -14.19 19.13 -2.64
N GLY A 221 -14.12 19.51 -1.36
CA GLY A 221 -14.62 18.71 -0.25
C GLY A 221 -13.74 17.51 0.12
N ALA A 222 -12.50 17.44 -0.36
CA ALA A 222 -11.56 16.39 0.01
C ALA A 222 -11.06 16.56 1.44
N ASP A 223 -11.00 15.45 2.18
CA ASP A 223 -10.37 15.36 3.51
C ASP A 223 -8.91 14.89 3.42
N VAL A 224 -8.56 14.19 2.34
CA VAL A 224 -7.21 13.67 2.08
C VAL A 224 -6.81 13.96 0.65
N LEU A 225 -5.66 14.59 0.46
CA LEU A 225 -4.98 14.68 -0.83
C LEU A 225 -3.83 13.68 -0.84
N TYR A 226 -3.75 12.88 -1.88
CA TYR A 226 -2.73 11.85 -2.05
C TYR A 226 -2.06 12.00 -3.42
N THR A 227 -0.75 11.81 -3.49
CA THR A 227 -0.04 11.68 -4.76
C THR A 227 1.10 10.67 -4.66
N ASP A 228 1.61 10.27 -5.79
CA ASP A 228 2.79 9.42 -5.97
C ASP A 228 3.62 9.95 -7.15
N VAL A 229 4.84 9.47 -7.28
CA VAL A 229 5.74 9.85 -8.38
C VAL A 229 5.06 9.65 -9.75
N TRP A 230 5.26 10.60 -10.66
CA TRP A 230 4.70 10.50 -12.01
C TRP A 230 5.42 9.49 -12.89
N THR A 231 6.67 9.14 -12.53
CA THR A 231 7.47 8.14 -13.22
C THR A 231 7.89 7.07 -12.20
N SER A 232 7.27 5.90 -12.28
CA SER A 232 7.59 4.76 -11.43
C SER A 232 8.87 4.05 -11.89
N MET A 233 9.46 3.23 -11.02
CA MET A 233 10.61 2.40 -11.36
C MET A 233 10.30 1.48 -12.54
N GLY A 234 11.15 1.54 -13.57
CA GLY A 234 10.98 0.81 -14.84
C GLY A 234 10.33 1.64 -15.94
N GLN A 235 9.92 2.89 -15.68
CA GLN A 235 9.31 3.80 -16.64
C GLN A 235 10.22 5.00 -16.99
N GLU A 236 11.50 4.95 -16.64
CA GLU A 236 12.45 6.07 -16.78
C GLU A 236 12.56 6.58 -18.22
N ALA A 237 12.38 5.68 -19.21
CA ALA A 237 12.38 6.04 -20.62
C ALA A 237 11.23 6.98 -21.03
N GLU A 238 10.11 6.97 -20.28
CA GLU A 238 8.92 7.80 -20.55
C GLU A 238 8.92 9.10 -19.74
N ARG A 239 9.93 9.35 -18.91
CA ARG A 239 9.94 10.43 -17.93
C ARG A 239 9.58 11.80 -18.50
N GLU A 240 10.19 12.21 -19.61
CA GLU A 240 9.93 13.52 -20.23
C GLU A 240 8.48 13.65 -20.74
N ILE A 241 7.91 12.58 -21.27
CA ILE A 241 6.52 12.56 -21.76
C ILE A 241 5.57 12.68 -20.57
N ARG A 242 5.82 11.91 -19.50
CA ARG A 242 5.02 11.91 -18.28
C ARG A 242 5.06 13.26 -17.55
N LEU A 243 6.24 13.88 -17.45
CA LEU A 243 6.40 15.22 -16.86
C LEU A 243 5.55 16.28 -17.58
N LYS A 244 5.45 16.21 -18.90
CA LYS A 244 4.61 17.13 -19.69
C LYS A 244 3.12 16.86 -19.51
N ALA A 245 2.72 15.58 -19.51
CA ALA A 245 1.33 15.18 -19.43
C ALA A 245 0.73 15.42 -18.04
N LEU A 246 1.52 15.27 -16.98
CA LEU A 246 1.10 15.35 -15.59
C LEU A 246 1.43 16.69 -14.93
N HIS A 247 2.06 17.63 -15.64
CA HIS A 247 2.52 18.91 -15.11
C HIS A 247 1.44 19.66 -14.29
N ASP A 248 0.20 19.66 -14.75
CA ASP A 248 -0.91 20.35 -14.09
C ASP A 248 -1.53 19.53 -12.94
N TYR A 249 -1.03 18.29 -12.69
CA TYR A 249 -1.49 17.38 -11.64
C TYR A 249 -0.56 17.40 -10.42
N GLN A 250 -0.06 18.58 -10.05
CA GLN A 250 0.80 18.76 -8.90
C GLN A 250 -0.02 19.14 -7.65
N ILE A 251 0.27 18.50 -6.52
CA ILE A 251 -0.23 18.99 -5.22
C ILE A 251 0.64 20.15 -4.76
N ASN A 252 0.06 21.35 -4.81
CA ASN A 252 0.64 22.62 -4.38
C ASN A 252 -0.29 23.35 -3.40
N SER A 253 0.15 24.50 -2.88
CA SER A 253 -0.62 25.26 -1.90
C SER A 253 -1.96 25.78 -2.44
N GLU A 254 -2.09 26.02 -3.74
CA GLU A 254 -3.35 26.47 -4.35
C GLU A 254 -4.37 25.30 -4.36
N LEU A 255 -3.94 24.13 -4.81
CA LEU A 255 -4.79 22.93 -4.82
C LEU A 255 -5.18 22.51 -3.40
N LEU A 256 -4.25 22.58 -2.44
CA LEU A 256 -4.54 22.24 -1.03
C LEU A 256 -5.57 23.20 -0.41
N LYS A 257 -5.55 24.48 -0.74
CA LYS A 257 -6.55 25.46 -0.30
C LYS A 257 -7.96 25.21 -0.88
N ALA A 258 -8.05 24.53 -2.01
CA ALA A 258 -9.34 24.18 -2.63
C ALA A 258 -10.01 22.95 -1.99
N ALA A 259 -9.26 22.18 -1.20
CA ALA A 259 -9.77 21.07 -0.38
C ALA A 259 -10.44 21.57 0.92
N ASN A 260 -10.90 20.67 1.78
CA ASN A 260 -11.40 21.03 3.10
C ASN A 260 -10.29 21.70 3.94
N PRO A 261 -10.60 22.68 4.79
CA PRO A 261 -9.57 23.41 5.60
C PRO A 261 -8.72 22.50 6.50
N GLY A 262 -9.27 21.36 6.93
CA GLY A 262 -8.57 20.35 7.72
C GLY A 262 -8.03 19.17 6.89
N ALA A 263 -7.96 19.31 5.57
CA ALA A 263 -7.45 18.25 4.72
C ALA A 263 -6.00 17.92 5.03
N ILE A 264 -5.67 16.63 5.02
CA ILE A 264 -4.30 16.13 5.18
C ILE A 264 -3.69 15.74 3.84
N VAL A 265 -2.37 15.74 3.78
CA VAL A 265 -1.60 15.36 2.60
C VAL A 265 -0.80 14.10 2.90
N LEU A 266 -0.87 13.12 2.00
CA LEU A 266 -0.16 11.85 2.06
C LEU A 266 0.63 11.61 0.77
N HIS A 267 1.72 10.87 0.88
CA HIS A 267 2.59 10.44 -0.22
C HIS A 267 3.36 9.19 0.19
N CYS A 268 3.33 8.13 -0.62
CA CYS A 268 4.00 6.87 -0.26
C CYS A 268 5.53 6.93 -0.26
N LEU A 269 6.12 8.05 -0.73
CA LEU A 269 7.56 8.27 -0.86
C LEU A 269 8.28 7.22 -1.76
N PRO A 270 9.38 7.60 -2.46
CA PRO A 270 10.07 8.91 -2.41
C PRO A 270 9.26 9.99 -3.13
N ALA A 271 9.38 11.25 -2.73
CA ALA A 271 8.75 12.38 -3.40
C ALA A 271 9.75 13.14 -4.28
N HIS A 272 9.31 13.57 -5.47
CA HIS A 272 10.08 14.46 -6.35
C HIS A 272 9.54 15.88 -6.18
N ARG A 273 10.16 16.63 -5.28
CA ARG A 273 9.82 18.01 -4.96
C ARG A 273 9.88 18.89 -6.20
N GLY A 274 8.76 19.60 -6.47
CA GLY A 274 8.63 20.42 -7.68
C GLY A 274 8.06 19.68 -8.88
N GLU A 275 7.90 18.34 -8.81
CA GLU A 275 7.15 17.53 -9.77
C GLU A 275 5.73 17.29 -9.24
N GLU A 276 5.41 16.12 -8.71
CA GLU A 276 4.06 15.76 -8.23
C GLU A 276 3.61 16.51 -6.96
N ILE A 277 4.55 17.01 -6.18
CA ILE A 277 4.28 17.77 -4.95
C ILE A 277 5.30 18.88 -4.74
N THR A 278 4.86 20.02 -4.22
CA THR A 278 5.79 21.12 -3.86
C THR A 278 6.44 20.86 -2.51
N GLU A 279 7.65 21.42 -2.30
CA GLU A 279 8.37 21.38 -1.01
C GLU A 279 7.50 21.97 0.11
N GLU A 280 6.85 23.12 -0.16
CA GLU A 280 6.01 23.82 0.82
C GLU A 280 4.87 22.93 1.35
N VAL A 281 4.24 22.15 0.49
CA VAL A 281 3.16 21.25 0.89
C VAL A 281 3.70 20.00 1.58
N LEU A 282 4.77 19.41 1.06
CA LEU A 282 5.37 18.20 1.61
C LEU A 282 5.90 18.40 3.05
N GLU A 283 6.49 19.55 3.33
CA GLU A 283 7.03 19.92 4.65
C GLU A 283 6.03 20.75 5.48
N GLY A 284 4.83 20.97 4.93
CA GLY A 284 3.77 21.77 5.57
C GLY A 284 3.08 21.06 6.73
N PRO A 285 2.34 21.81 7.58
CA PRO A 285 1.70 21.28 8.78
C PRO A 285 0.54 20.30 8.51
N GLN A 286 0.04 20.24 7.28
CA GLN A 286 -1.01 19.31 6.85
C GLN A 286 -0.42 18.00 6.25
N SER A 287 0.89 17.90 6.13
CA SER A 287 1.59 16.72 5.62
C SER A 287 1.86 15.70 6.73
N PHE A 288 1.38 14.48 6.54
CA PHE A 288 1.59 13.37 7.48
C PHE A 288 2.39 12.21 6.84
N VAL A 289 3.22 12.53 5.86
CA VAL A 289 4.02 11.55 5.10
C VAL A 289 5.02 10.77 5.98
N TRP A 290 5.50 11.38 7.07
CA TRP A 290 6.43 10.75 8.00
C TRP A 290 5.72 9.78 8.94
N ASP A 291 4.55 10.15 9.45
CA ASP A 291 3.67 9.26 10.22
C ASP A 291 3.19 8.09 9.37
N GLN A 292 2.83 8.36 8.11
CA GLN A 292 2.50 7.35 7.11
C GLN A 292 3.67 6.39 6.88
N ALA A 293 4.89 6.88 6.76
CA ALA A 293 6.07 6.04 6.60
C ALA A 293 6.35 5.17 7.84
N GLU A 294 6.19 5.72 9.06
CA GLU A 294 6.26 4.94 10.31
C GLU A 294 5.19 3.86 10.36
N ASN A 295 3.95 4.17 9.99
CA ASN A 295 2.83 3.26 10.03
C ASN A 295 3.00 2.02 9.13
N ARG A 296 3.88 2.07 8.11
CA ARG A 296 4.30 0.90 7.34
C ARG A 296 4.80 -0.23 8.25
N LEU A 297 5.59 0.11 9.25
CA LEU A 297 6.10 -0.87 10.22
C LEU A 297 4.96 -1.58 10.97
N HIS A 298 3.99 -0.80 11.44
CA HIS A 298 2.92 -1.31 12.29
C HIS A 298 1.88 -2.12 11.52
N THR A 299 1.48 -1.63 10.33
CA THR A 299 0.53 -2.33 9.46
C THR A 299 1.13 -3.64 8.94
N GLN A 300 2.40 -3.66 8.54
CA GLN A 300 3.05 -4.88 8.09
C GLN A 300 3.25 -5.89 9.22
N LYS A 301 3.52 -5.45 10.45
CA LYS A 301 3.48 -6.35 11.61
C LYS A 301 2.10 -6.99 11.78
N ALA A 302 1.03 -6.21 11.68
CA ALA A 302 -0.32 -6.72 11.79
C ALA A 302 -0.62 -7.78 10.72
N ILE A 303 -0.27 -7.52 9.46
CA ILE A 303 -0.42 -8.46 8.35
C ILE A 303 0.34 -9.76 8.64
N MET A 304 1.61 -9.68 9.05
CA MET A 304 2.43 -10.86 9.36
C MET A 304 1.86 -11.66 10.53
N VAL A 305 1.39 -11.01 11.60
CA VAL A 305 0.76 -11.70 12.74
C VAL A 305 -0.52 -12.40 12.31
N LEU A 306 -1.40 -11.72 11.58
CA LEU A 306 -2.71 -12.27 11.17
C LEU A 306 -2.60 -13.42 10.16
N LEU A 307 -1.53 -13.47 9.37
CA LEU A 307 -1.29 -14.53 8.39
C LEU A 307 -0.42 -15.66 8.96
N MET A 308 0.53 -15.36 9.83
CA MET A 308 1.59 -16.30 10.21
C MET A 308 1.54 -16.76 11.67
N SER A 309 0.70 -16.16 12.52
CA SER A 309 0.64 -16.49 13.96
C SER A 309 -0.71 -17.06 14.37
N ASP A 310 -0.72 -17.90 15.40
CA ASP A 310 -1.93 -18.38 16.08
C ASP A 310 -2.26 -17.51 17.33
N ALA A 311 -1.59 -16.38 17.51
CA ALA A 311 -1.78 -15.51 18.67
C ALA A 311 -3.21 -14.96 18.76
N GLU A 312 -3.72 -14.90 19.96
CA GLU A 312 -4.91 -14.12 20.32
C GLU A 312 -4.44 -12.72 20.77
N LEU A 313 -4.89 -11.67 20.08
CA LEU A 313 -4.54 -10.27 20.30
C LEU A 313 -5.72 -9.46 20.86
#